data_a0eec33cdc8be748fbcfbcad12a0d24e
#
_entry.id   a0eec33cdc8be748fbcfbcad12a0d24e
#
_cell.length_a   1.000
_cell.length_b   1.000
_cell.length_c   1.000
_cell.angle_alpha   90.00
_cell.angle_beta   90.00
_cell.angle_gamma   90.00
#
_symmetry.space_group_name_H-M   'P 1'
#
loop_
_entity.id
_entity.type
_entity.pdbx_description
1 polymer ?
#
loop_
_entity_poly.entity_id
_entity_poly.type
_entity_poly.pdbx_seq_one_letter_code
_entity_poly.pdbx_strand_id
1 'polypeptide(L)'
;MRKNDLQQKGGTMIILDYQDRRPIYEQITEKFRTLIYQGALPAGSRLPSVRQLAMELSINPNTIQRAYMTLEQEGLIYPVKGKGNFVAETQQIQEKSKEDFRKEFLELVRRGINTGM
;
A
#
# COMPACT_ATOMS: atom_id res chain seq x y z
N MET A 1 15.07 20.24 6.97
CA MET A 1 14.40 19.11 7.61
C MET A 1 14.17 18.00 6.61
N ARG A 2 14.45 16.78 6.98
CA ARG A 2 14.30 15.66 6.08
C ARG A 2 12.85 15.24 5.97
N LYS A 3 12.45 14.76 4.80
CA LYS A 3 11.09 14.26 4.60
C LYS A 3 10.73 13.14 5.58
N ASN A 4 11.68 12.26 5.85
CA ASN A 4 11.47 11.14 6.76
C ASN A 4 11.09 11.59 8.16
N ASP A 5 11.71 12.65 8.64
CA ASP A 5 11.45 13.16 9.98
C ASP A 5 10.01 13.64 10.11
N LEU A 6 9.49 14.31 9.08
CA LEU A 6 8.13 14.80 9.07
C LEU A 6 7.12 13.66 9.11
N GLN A 7 7.38 12.63 8.33
CA GLN A 7 6.44 11.51 8.21
C GLN A 7 6.44 10.65 9.45
N GLN A 8 7.58 10.47 10.07
CA GLN A 8 7.65 9.72 11.31
C GLN A 8 6.90 10.42 12.44
N LYS A 9 6.92 11.73 12.47
CA LYS A 9 6.18 12.51 13.47
C LYS A 9 4.68 12.33 13.34
N GLY A 10 4.19 12.26 12.11
CA GLY A 10 2.78 12.11 11.87
C GLY A 10 2.27 10.70 12.06
N GLY A 11 3.14 9.74 12.36
CA GLY A 11 2.75 8.34 12.46
C GLY A 11 2.44 7.69 11.14
N THR A 12 2.76 8.36 10.04
CA THR A 12 2.52 7.82 8.71
C THR A 12 3.78 7.16 8.18
N MET A 13 3.61 6.05 7.48
CA MET A 13 4.70 5.30 6.88
C MET A 13 4.89 5.63 5.40
N ILE A 14 4.23 6.66 4.93
CA ILE A 14 4.25 7.06 3.52
C ILE A 14 5.38 8.05 3.29
N ILE A 15 6.31 7.68 2.43
CA ILE A 15 7.41 8.53 2.00
C ILE A 15 7.25 8.80 0.52
N LEU A 16 7.10 10.07 0.18
CA LEU A 16 6.92 10.48 -1.21
C LEU A 16 8.23 10.92 -1.82
N ASP A 17 8.43 10.56 -3.08
CA ASP A 17 9.58 11.00 -3.85
C ASP A 17 9.10 11.98 -4.92
N TYR A 18 9.34 13.26 -4.68
CA TYR A 18 8.91 14.30 -5.61
C TYR A 18 9.75 14.33 -6.90
N GLN A 19 10.86 13.61 -6.93
CA GLN A 19 11.66 13.47 -8.14
C GLN A 19 11.17 12.32 -9.02
N ASP A 20 10.34 11.45 -8.48
CA ASP A 20 9.72 10.37 -9.24
C ASP A 20 8.72 10.98 -10.22
N ARG A 21 8.74 10.52 -11.46
CA ARG A 21 7.87 11.04 -12.51
C ARG A 21 6.43 10.57 -12.39
N ARG A 22 6.18 9.55 -11.58
CA ARG A 22 4.83 9.04 -11.40
C ARG A 22 4.00 10.06 -10.64
N PRO A 23 2.70 10.19 -10.97
CA PRO A 23 1.81 11.05 -10.20
C PRO A 23 1.84 10.68 -8.72
N ILE A 24 1.65 11.69 -7.88
CA ILE A 24 1.69 11.48 -6.42
C ILE A 24 0.65 10.46 -5.98
N TYR A 25 -0.56 10.48 -6.57
CA TYR A 25 -1.59 9.52 -6.15
C TYR A 25 -1.16 8.07 -6.42
N GLU A 26 -0.40 7.83 -7.48
CA GLU A 26 0.10 6.48 -7.76
C GLU A 26 1.13 6.04 -6.73
N GLN A 27 1.99 6.96 -6.31
CA GLN A 27 2.97 6.66 -5.27
C GLN A 27 2.29 6.30 -3.95
N ILE A 28 1.26 7.06 -3.58
CA ILE A 28 0.49 6.79 -2.36
C ILE A 28 -0.20 5.45 -2.46
N THR A 29 -0.86 5.18 -3.58
CA THR A 29 -1.54 3.91 -3.81
C THR A 29 -0.58 2.74 -3.68
N GLU A 30 0.57 2.84 -4.33
CA GLU A 30 1.57 1.78 -4.31
C GLU A 30 2.13 1.54 -2.91
N LYS A 31 2.40 2.60 -2.16
CA LYS A 31 2.91 2.46 -0.80
C LYS A 31 1.93 1.73 0.10
N PHE A 32 0.65 2.11 0.05
CA PHE A 32 -0.37 1.42 0.84
C PHE A 32 -0.54 -0.03 0.38
N ARG A 33 -0.55 -0.24 -0.93
CA ARG A 33 -0.67 -1.60 -1.47
C ARG A 33 0.46 -2.48 -0.95
N THR A 34 1.68 -1.98 -0.97
CA THR A 34 2.85 -2.71 -0.48
C THR A 34 2.73 -3.00 1.01
N LEU A 35 2.33 -2.00 1.81
CA LEU A 35 2.18 -2.18 3.25
C LEU A 35 1.12 -3.24 3.58
N ILE A 36 0.04 -3.25 2.81
CA ILE A 36 -1.03 -4.23 3.01
C ILE A 36 -0.55 -5.64 2.65
N TYR A 37 0.09 -5.79 1.51
CA TYR A 37 0.57 -7.11 1.08
C TYR A 37 1.67 -7.65 1.99
N GLN A 38 2.49 -6.78 2.55
CA GLN A 38 3.56 -7.19 3.47
C GLN A 38 3.06 -7.48 4.87
N GLY A 39 1.80 -7.15 5.16
CA GLY A 39 1.25 -7.33 6.49
C GLY A 39 1.61 -6.24 7.48
N ALA A 40 2.30 -5.18 7.03
CA ALA A 40 2.58 -4.03 7.89
C ALA A 40 1.31 -3.29 8.27
N LEU A 41 0.30 -3.34 7.40
CA LEU A 41 -1.06 -2.90 7.69
C LEU A 41 -1.95 -4.13 7.65
N PRO A 42 -2.17 -4.78 8.80
CA PRO A 42 -2.97 -6.00 8.81
C PRO A 42 -4.45 -5.72 8.57
N ALA A 43 -5.18 -6.76 8.23
CA ALA A 43 -6.63 -6.68 8.02
C ALA A 43 -7.30 -6.05 9.23
N GLY A 44 -8.25 -5.18 8.98
CA GLY A 44 -8.95 -4.46 10.05
C GLY A 44 -8.24 -3.19 10.51
N SER A 45 -7.02 -2.94 10.07
CA SER A 45 -6.32 -1.70 10.40
C SER A 45 -7.03 -0.52 9.77
N ARG A 46 -7.07 0.59 10.50
CA ARG A 46 -7.66 1.82 10.00
C ARG A 46 -6.59 2.63 9.27
N LEU A 47 -6.93 3.12 8.09
CA LEU A 47 -6.08 4.05 7.36
C LEU A 47 -6.26 5.46 7.94
N PRO A 48 -5.25 6.33 7.81
CA PRO A 48 -5.45 7.75 8.13
C PRO A 48 -6.60 8.32 7.31
N SER A 49 -7.34 9.27 7.88
CA SER A 49 -8.38 9.93 7.10
C SER A 49 -7.77 10.68 5.93
N VAL A 50 -8.57 10.91 4.89
CA VAL A 50 -8.11 11.67 3.73
C VAL A 50 -7.58 13.04 4.16
N ARG A 51 -8.33 13.73 5.01
CA ARG A 51 -7.94 15.05 5.49
C ARG A 51 -6.64 15.00 6.29
N GLN A 52 -6.54 14.05 7.20
CA GLN A 52 -5.36 13.92 8.04
C GLN A 52 -4.11 13.65 7.22
N LEU A 53 -4.19 12.70 6.30
CA LEU A 53 -3.05 12.34 5.47
C LEU A 53 -2.66 13.51 4.55
N ALA A 54 -3.65 14.20 3.98
CA ALA A 54 -3.39 15.36 3.14
C ALA A 54 -2.65 16.46 3.91
N MET A 55 -3.03 16.67 5.16
CA MET A 55 -2.34 17.64 6.01
C MET A 55 -0.91 17.20 6.35
N GLU A 56 -0.74 15.96 6.71
CA GLU A 56 0.57 15.43 7.07
C GLU A 56 1.56 15.48 5.89
N LEU A 57 1.08 15.18 4.70
CA LEU A 57 1.92 15.16 3.50
C LEU A 57 1.94 16.49 2.76
N SER A 58 1.13 17.45 3.20
CA SER A 58 1.00 18.77 2.56
C SER A 58 0.60 18.66 1.10
N ILE A 59 -0.37 17.82 0.81
CA ILE A 59 -0.89 17.65 -0.55
C ILE A 59 -2.40 17.78 -0.57
N ASN A 60 -2.92 17.94 -1.79
CA ASN A 60 -4.34 18.12 -2.02
C ASN A 60 -5.13 16.90 -1.55
N PRO A 61 -6.20 17.09 -0.75
CA PRO A 61 -7.04 15.96 -0.32
C PRO A 61 -7.60 15.15 -1.49
N ASN A 62 -7.85 15.77 -2.63
CA ASN A 62 -8.35 15.06 -3.80
C ASN A 62 -7.35 14.01 -4.29
N THR A 63 -6.07 14.28 -4.15
CA THR A 63 -5.02 13.33 -4.50
C THR A 63 -5.07 12.10 -3.59
N ILE A 64 -5.26 12.32 -2.29
CA ILE A 64 -5.41 11.22 -1.34
C ILE A 64 -6.69 10.43 -1.64
N GLN A 65 -7.78 11.16 -1.90
CA GLN A 65 -9.07 10.54 -2.22
C GLN A 65 -8.94 9.61 -3.43
N ARG A 66 -8.24 10.07 -4.46
CA ARG A 66 -8.02 9.27 -5.66
C ARG A 66 -7.26 7.98 -5.36
N ALA A 67 -6.22 8.08 -4.53
CA ALA A 67 -5.45 6.91 -4.12
C ALA A 67 -6.32 5.92 -3.36
N TYR A 68 -7.11 6.41 -2.41
CA TYR A 68 -7.99 5.55 -1.62
C TYR A 68 -9.07 4.89 -2.47
N MET A 69 -9.64 5.64 -3.43
CA MET A 69 -10.62 5.06 -4.35
C MET A 69 -10.02 3.91 -5.15
N THR A 70 -8.78 4.06 -5.59
CA THR A 70 -8.10 3.01 -6.33
C THR A 70 -7.90 1.77 -5.46
N LEU A 71 -7.47 1.96 -4.22
CA LEU A 71 -7.30 0.84 -3.29
C LEU A 71 -8.64 0.14 -3.00
N GLU A 72 -9.71 0.91 -2.87
CA GLU A 72 -11.04 0.36 -2.67
C GLU A 72 -11.49 -0.46 -3.87
N GLN A 73 -11.26 0.05 -5.08
CA GLN A 73 -11.60 -0.67 -6.31
C GLN A 73 -10.82 -1.98 -6.43
N GLU A 74 -9.61 -2.02 -5.90
CA GLU A 74 -8.80 -3.22 -5.88
C GLU A 74 -9.21 -4.20 -4.78
N GLY A 75 -10.14 -3.81 -3.93
CA GLY A 75 -10.60 -4.66 -2.83
C GLY A 75 -9.67 -4.71 -1.65
N LEU A 76 -8.71 -3.79 -1.56
CA LEU A 76 -7.71 -3.78 -0.49
C LEU A 76 -8.17 -3.03 0.74
N ILE A 77 -9.07 -2.09 0.58
CA ILE A 77 -9.67 -1.34 1.70
C ILE A 77 -11.17 -1.22 1.49
N TYR A 78 -11.87 -0.90 2.57
CA TYR A 78 -13.31 -0.66 2.51
C TYR A 78 -13.68 0.49 3.43
N PRO A 79 -14.65 1.31 3.02
CA PRO A 79 -15.11 2.41 3.85
C PRO A 79 -16.14 1.93 4.86
N VAL A 80 -16.09 2.51 6.06
CA VAL A 80 -17.14 2.35 7.06
C VAL A 80 -17.65 3.74 7.38
N LYS A 81 -18.92 3.98 7.10
CA LYS A 81 -19.52 5.29 7.26
C LYS A 81 -19.33 5.80 8.69
N GLY A 82 -18.81 7.01 8.81
CA GLY A 82 -18.56 7.64 10.10
C GLY A 82 -17.32 7.15 10.82
N LYS A 83 -16.63 6.16 10.31
CA LYS A 83 -15.45 5.58 10.97
C LYS A 83 -14.18 5.62 10.13
N GLY A 84 -14.29 5.70 8.81
CA GLY A 84 -13.14 5.81 7.91
C GLY A 84 -12.93 4.59 7.04
N ASN A 85 -11.70 4.44 6.58
CA ASN A 85 -11.32 3.34 5.70
C ASN A 85 -10.49 2.32 6.46
N PHE A 86 -10.73 1.04 6.17
CA PHE A 86 -10.08 -0.07 6.87
C PHE A 86 -9.50 -1.05 5.86
N VAL A 87 -8.42 -1.70 6.25
CA VAL A 87 -7.80 -2.74 5.42
C VAL A 87 -8.72 -3.95 5.38
N ALA A 88 -9.01 -4.42 4.18
CA ALA A 88 -9.89 -5.56 3.98
C ALA A 88 -9.16 -6.86 4.29
N GLU A 89 -9.91 -7.82 4.83
CA GLU A 89 -9.45 -9.19 4.93
C GLU A 89 -10.14 -9.96 3.81
N THR A 90 -9.48 -10.03 2.67
CA THR A 90 -10.05 -10.67 1.51
C THR A 90 -9.22 -11.86 1.10
N GLN A 91 -9.91 -12.84 0.55
CA GLN A 91 -9.25 -13.99 -0.02
C GLN A 91 -8.33 -13.60 -1.17
N GLN A 92 -8.66 -12.53 -1.88
CA GLN A 92 -7.84 -12.02 -2.96
C GLN A 92 -6.43 -11.63 -2.50
N ILE A 93 -6.33 -10.98 -1.34
CA ILE A 93 -5.03 -10.59 -0.81
C ILE A 93 -4.19 -11.82 -0.53
N GLN A 94 -4.79 -12.81 0.11
CA GLN A 94 -4.11 -14.06 0.44
C GLN A 94 -3.72 -14.83 -0.82
N GLU A 95 -4.61 -14.91 -1.78
CA GLU A 95 -4.37 -15.63 -3.02
C GLU A 95 -3.25 -14.99 -3.82
N LYS A 96 -3.21 -13.66 -3.88
CA LYS A 96 -2.17 -12.97 -4.60
C LYS A 96 -0.80 -13.20 -3.96
N SER A 97 -0.73 -13.15 -2.65
CA SER A 97 0.52 -13.43 -1.93
C SER A 97 0.99 -14.87 -2.18
N LYS A 98 0.06 -15.83 -2.16
CA LYS A 98 0.37 -17.21 -2.45
C LYS A 98 0.84 -17.39 -3.89
N GLU A 99 0.20 -16.71 -4.81
CA GLU A 99 0.55 -16.80 -6.22
C GLU A 99 1.94 -16.24 -6.48
N ASP A 100 2.25 -15.09 -5.88
CA ASP A 100 3.57 -14.50 -6.00
C ASP A 100 4.64 -15.43 -5.43
N PHE A 101 4.39 -16.02 -4.28
CA PHE A 101 5.28 -16.99 -3.67
C PHE A 101 5.47 -18.21 -4.56
N ARG A 102 4.37 -18.71 -5.14
CA ARG A 102 4.43 -19.88 -6.04
C ARG A 102 5.29 -19.58 -7.25
N LYS A 103 5.14 -18.41 -7.84
CA LYS A 103 5.93 -18.01 -8.99
C LYS A 103 7.42 -17.98 -8.66
N GLU A 104 7.78 -17.39 -7.54
CA GLU A 104 9.16 -17.34 -7.10
C GLU A 104 9.70 -18.73 -6.83
N PHE A 105 8.90 -19.57 -6.18
CA PHE A 105 9.30 -20.94 -5.88
C PHE A 105 9.54 -21.75 -7.15
N LEU A 106 8.63 -21.66 -8.10
CA LEU A 106 8.77 -22.38 -9.38
C LEU A 106 9.99 -21.91 -10.15
N GLU A 107 10.28 -20.64 -10.11
CA GLU A 107 11.44 -20.10 -10.78
C GLU A 107 12.73 -20.61 -10.14
N LEU A 108 12.78 -20.66 -8.83
CA LEU A 108 13.94 -21.22 -8.11
C LEU A 108 14.13 -22.69 -8.43
N VAL A 109 13.04 -23.47 -8.47
CA VAL A 109 13.11 -24.88 -8.83
C VAL A 109 13.63 -25.04 -10.25
N ARG A 110 13.15 -24.23 -11.17
CA ARG A 110 13.60 -24.26 -12.56
C ARG A 110 15.08 -23.97 -12.68
N ARG A 111 15.57 -22.97 -11.93
CA ARG A 111 16.99 -22.64 -11.90
C ARG A 111 17.81 -23.76 -11.29
N GLY A 112 17.28 -24.39 -10.23
CA GLY A 112 17.95 -25.52 -9.60
C GLY A 112 18.12 -26.69 -10.55
N ILE A 113 17.09 -26.99 -11.33
CA ILE A 113 17.17 -28.04 -12.34
C ILE A 113 18.23 -27.70 -13.39
N ASN A 114 18.26 -26.44 -13.81
CA ASN A 114 19.22 -26.00 -14.83
C ASN A 114 20.66 -26.02 -14.33
N THR A 115 20.87 -25.96 -13.03
CA THR A 115 22.21 -26.02 -12.44
C THR A 115 22.65 -27.44 -12.14
N GLY A 116 21.90 -28.42 -12.59
CA GLY A 116 22.30 -29.83 -12.47
C GLY A 116 22.00 -30.47 -11.13
N MET A 117 21.07 -29.92 -10.43
CA MET A 117 20.65 -30.53 -9.16
C MET A 117 19.73 -31.71 -9.37
#